data_bc2cfa1c0f71bec3b3b660c3bfc931c4
#
_entry.id   bc2cfa1c0f71bec3b3b660c3bfc931c4
#
_cell.length_a   1.000
_cell.length_b   1.000
_cell.length_c   1.000
_cell.angle_alpha   90.00
_cell.angle_beta   90.00
_cell.angle_gamma   90.00
#
_symmetry.space_group_name_H-M   'P 1'
#
loop_
_entity.id
_entity.type
_entity.pdbx_description
1 polymer ?
#
loop_
_entity_poly.entity_id
_entity_poly.type
_entity_poly.pdbx_seq_one_letter_code
_entity_poly.pdbx_strand_id
1 'polypeptide(L)'
;LEVAYRIFCNRGDTVLTEKYTYPGAIEGAGLVGVRFEGVDMDAEGLRADSLQQALSEWDLSRGPKPRVLYTVPTGQNPTGATQSAERRNAIYDIAEEHDLVIIEDDPYYFLRMGVYQPDHETLAQAATELPSYLSLDRSGRVIRLDSTAKILAPGLRAGWVTANAQIIEKFIAYQELTTVAVSGPSQLMLWTLLEQTWGHQGFASWLDHLSSCYRSRRDILLQACDRHLPHELCGWVPPEYGMFLWICLNWKKHPSFQHEMENVERETLLAEAAERVNSSAISNGVQVTKGALFACDQKPNGELQFRLTFAAAAVEQLEEAVKAFGVAIREEFALDLA
;
A
#
# COMPACT_ATOMS: atom_id res chain seq x y z
N LEU A 1 8.56 7.73 -9.28
CA LEU A 1 7.74 8.64 -8.46
C LEU A 1 8.31 10.05 -8.45
N GLU A 2 9.54 10.28 -7.99
CA GLU A 2 10.14 11.61 -7.89
C GLU A 2 10.07 12.39 -9.23
N VAL A 3 10.35 11.74 -10.35
CA VAL A 3 10.23 12.33 -11.70
C VAL A 3 8.81 12.79 -11.98
N ALA A 4 7.80 11.98 -11.62
CA ALA A 4 6.40 12.36 -11.78
C ALA A 4 6.06 13.64 -11.00
N TYR A 5 6.48 13.72 -9.72
CA TYR A 5 6.26 14.94 -8.93
C TYR A 5 6.94 16.17 -9.54
N ARG A 6 8.16 16.02 -10.05
CA ARG A 6 8.87 17.14 -10.72
C ARG A 6 8.22 17.62 -12.01
N ILE A 7 7.51 16.72 -12.71
CA ILE A 7 6.79 17.08 -13.95
C ILE A 7 5.48 17.80 -13.66
N PHE A 8 4.74 17.35 -12.61
CA PHE A 8 3.36 17.78 -12.39
C PHE A 8 3.17 18.72 -11.21
N CYS A 9 4.17 18.87 -10.34
CA CYS A 9 4.04 19.70 -9.14
C CYS A 9 5.12 20.78 -9.08
N ASN A 10 4.74 21.91 -8.52
CA ASN A 10 5.67 22.95 -8.08
C ASN A 10 5.96 22.77 -6.59
N ARG A 11 7.03 23.42 -6.13
CA ARG A 11 7.32 23.48 -4.71
C ARG A 11 6.17 24.15 -3.95
N GLY A 12 5.66 23.48 -2.92
CA GLY A 12 4.54 23.95 -2.12
C GLY A 12 3.19 23.41 -2.56
N ASP A 13 3.08 22.77 -3.72
CA ASP A 13 1.86 22.12 -4.15
C ASP A 13 1.49 20.95 -3.23
N THR A 14 0.20 20.62 -3.24
CA THR A 14 -0.33 19.46 -2.49
C THR A 14 -0.77 18.39 -3.47
N VAL A 15 -0.38 17.13 -3.18
CA VAL A 15 -0.81 15.93 -3.85
C VAL A 15 -1.80 15.19 -2.93
N LEU A 16 -2.96 14.81 -3.45
CA LEU A 16 -3.91 13.96 -2.73
C LEU A 16 -3.46 12.50 -2.79
N THR A 17 -3.67 11.78 -1.70
CA THR A 17 -3.34 10.35 -1.61
C THR A 17 -4.23 9.66 -0.58
N GLU A 18 -4.12 8.35 -0.44
CA GLU A 18 -4.71 7.61 0.67
C GLU A 18 -4.18 8.13 2.02
N LYS A 19 -5.04 8.17 3.05
CA LYS A 19 -4.69 8.53 4.43
C LYS A 19 -3.45 7.79 4.95
N TYR A 20 -3.35 6.51 4.60
CA TYR A 20 -2.14 5.70 4.79
C TYR A 20 -1.56 5.35 3.44
N THR A 21 -0.31 5.66 3.22
CA THR A 21 0.34 5.43 1.93
C THR A 21 1.81 5.04 2.09
N TYR A 22 2.46 4.73 0.98
CA TYR A 22 3.85 4.29 0.96
C TYR A 22 4.81 5.38 1.46
N PRO A 23 5.58 5.16 2.55
CA PRO A 23 6.46 6.19 3.12
C PRO A 23 7.49 6.75 2.12
N GLY A 24 8.00 5.91 1.22
CA GLY A 24 8.92 6.37 0.17
C GLY A 24 8.29 7.33 -0.84
N ALA A 25 6.95 7.32 -1.00
CA ALA A 25 6.24 8.30 -1.79
C ALA A 25 6.14 9.64 -1.04
N ILE A 26 5.82 9.59 0.26
CA ILE A 26 5.74 10.77 1.15
C ILE A 26 7.10 11.48 1.20
N GLU A 27 8.16 10.73 1.52
CA GLU A 27 9.51 11.26 1.62
C GLU A 27 10.02 11.79 0.28
N GLY A 28 9.78 11.03 -0.81
CA GLY A 28 10.14 11.44 -2.17
C GLY A 28 9.46 12.75 -2.60
N ALA A 29 8.19 12.96 -2.25
CA ALA A 29 7.49 14.22 -2.46
C ALA A 29 8.10 15.34 -1.61
N GLY A 30 8.41 15.08 -0.35
CA GLY A 30 9.08 16.02 0.55
C GLY A 30 10.42 16.54 0.01
N LEU A 31 11.24 15.68 -0.62
CA LEU A 31 12.51 16.04 -1.23
C LEU A 31 12.35 17.07 -2.35
N VAL A 32 11.25 17.08 -3.05
CA VAL A 32 10.94 18.06 -4.10
C VAL A 32 10.09 19.25 -3.59
N GLY A 33 9.77 19.24 -2.29
CA GLY A 33 9.01 20.30 -1.63
C GLY A 33 7.50 20.23 -1.88
N VAL A 34 6.98 19.06 -2.23
CA VAL A 34 5.56 18.77 -2.40
C VAL A 34 5.01 18.17 -1.09
N ARG A 35 3.78 18.50 -0.74
CA ARG A 35 3.09 18.00 0.44
C ARG A 35 2.07 16.94 0.04
N PHE A 36 1.85 15.97 0.91
CA PHE A 36 0.76 15.04 0.78
C PHE A 36 -0.41 15.41 1.69
N GLU A 37 -1.61 15.20 1.18
CA GLU A 37 -2.87 15.33 1.92
C GLU A 37 -3.64 14.01 1.82
N GLY A 38 -4.00 13.47 2.98
CA GLY A 38 -4.69 12.17 3.06
C GLY A 38 -6.18 12.27 2.83
N VAL A 39 -6.67 11.43 1.97
CA VAL A 39 -8.08 11.16 1.74
C VAL A 39 -8.47 9.91 2.52
N ASP A 40 -9.67 9.92 3.14
CA ASP A 40 -10.14 8.78 3.93
C ASP A 40 -10.23 7.49 3.12
N MET A 41 -10.07 6.38 3.84
CA MET A 41 -10.04 5.02 3.29
C MET A 41 -11.12 4.16 3.95
N ASP A 42 -11.51 3.10 3.25
CA ASP A 42 -12.28 1.98 3.76
C ASP A 42 -11.62 0.64 3.38
N ALA A 43 -12.36 -0.46 3.49
CA ALA A 43 -11.86 -1.79 3.12
C ALA A 43 -11.46 -1.92 1.64
N GLU A 44 -11.99 -1.07 0.77
CA GLU A 44 -11.64 -1.00 -0.66
C GLU A 44 -10.57 0.08 -0.96
N GLY A 45 -9.92 0.66 0.04
CA GLY A 45 -8.90 1.69 -0.14
C GLY A 45 -9.47 3.11 -0.20
N LEU A 46 -8.97 3.96 -1.09
CA LEU A 46 -9.35 5.37 -1.21
C LEU A 46 -10.85 5.52 -1.45
N ARG A 47 -11.51 6.35 -0.64
CA ARG A 47 -12.94 6.64 -0.75
C ARG A 47 -13.21 7.72 -1.78
N ALA A 48 -14.09 7.42 -2.75
CA ALA A 48 -14.46 8.36 -3.80
C ALA A 48 -15.23 9.58 -3.26
N ASP A 49 -16.15 9.39 -2.32
CA ASP A 49 -16.91 10.48 -1.68
C ASP A 49 -16.01 11.44 -0.89
N SER A 50 -15.03 10.89 -0.16
CA SER A 50 -14.04 11.70 0.56
C SER A 50 -13.11 12.45 -0.38
N LEU A 51 -12.74 11.87 -1.51
CA LEU A 51 -11.98 12.55 -2.56
C LEU A 51 -12.78 13.72 -3.16
N GLN A 52 -14.04 13.48 -3.50
CA GLN A 52 -14.94 14.52 -3.99
C GLN A 52 -15.09 15.66 -2.99
N GLN A 53 -15.29 15.34 -1.71
CA GLN A 53 -15.40 16.33 -0.65
C GLN A 53 -14.12 17.16 -0.51
N ALA A 54 -12.95 16.51 -0.42
CA ALA A 54 -11.67 17.18 -0.28
C ALA A 54 -11.40 18.18 -1.41
N LEU A 55 -11.81 17.84 -2.64
CA LEU A 55 -11.65 18.70 -3.80
C LEU A 55 -12.70 19.82 -3.86
N SER A 56 -13.95 19.56 -3.46
CA SER A 56 -15.03 20.54 -3.51
C SER A 56 -14.91 21.59 -2.42
N GLU A 57 -14.41 21.17 -1.24
CA GLU A 57 -14.26 22.02 -0.05
C GLU A 57 -12.83 22.54 0.14
N TRP A 58 -11.99 22.46 -0.89
CA TRP A 58 -10.58 22.87 -0.78
C TRP A 58 -10.45 24.35 -0.40
N ASP A 59 -9.80 24.59 0.72
CA ASP A 59 -9.49 25.94 1.20
C ASP A 59 -8.28 26.52 0.48
N LEU A 60 -8.54 27.50 -0.38
CA LEU A 60 -7.52 28.19 -1.16
C LEU A 60 -6.50 28.96 -0.29
N SER A 61 -6.78 29.22 0.99
CA SER A 61 -5.79 29.80 1.91
C SER A 61 -4.63 28.84 2.21
N ARG A 62 -4.83 27.55 2.02
CA ARG A 62 -3.82 26.48 2.18
C ARG A 62 -2.89 26.35 0.97
N GLY A 63 -3.23 26.97 -0.14
CA GLY A 63 -2.52 26.92 -1.41
C GLY A 63 -3.42 26.59 -2.60
N PRO A 64 -2.84 26.42 -3.79
CA PRO A 64 -3.59 26.02 -4.98
C PRO A 64 -4.33 24.72 -4.77
N LYS A 65 -5.51 24.58 -5.41
CA LYS A 65 -6.25 23.31 -5.40
C LYS A 65 -5.37 22.20 -5.96
N PRO A 66 -5.32 21.02 -5.31
CA PRO A 66 -4.54 19.87 -5.79
C PRO A 66 -4.92 19.48 -7.22
N ARG A 67 -3.90 19.16 -8.01
CA ARG A 67 -4.04 18.69 -9.39
C ARG A 67 -3.49 17.28 -9.61
N VAL A 68 -2.97 16.65 -8.58
CA VAL A 68 -2.39 15.32 -8.65
C VAL A 68 -3.00 14.44 -7.56
N LEU A 69 -3.44 13.25 -7.96
CA LEU A 69 -3.79 12.14 -7.09
C LEU A 69 -2.71 11.07 -7.25
N TYR A 70 -2.03 10.71 -6.16
CA TYR A 70 -1.20 9.52 -6.08
C TYR A 70 -1.99 8.41 -5.41
N THR A 71 -2.04 7.23 -6.00
CA THR A 71 -2.78 6.09 -5.43
C THR A 71 -2.09 4.76 -5.71
N VAL A 72 -2.20 3.82 -4.75
CA VAL A 72 -1.80 2.42 -4.88
C VAL A 72 -3.07 1.56 -4.94
N PRO A 73 -3.67 1.36 -6.12
CA PRO A 73 -5.04 0.85 -6.20
C PRO A 73 -5.20 -0.65 -5.96
N THR A 74 -4.10 -1.43 -6.01
CA THR A 74 -4.13 -2.89 -5.89
C THR A 74 -3.19 -3.37 -4.80
N GLY A 75 -3.71 -4.13 -3.81
CA GLY A 75 -2.90 -4.64 -2.70
C GLY A 75 -2.14 -3.54 -1.97
N GLN A 76 -2.81 -2.45 -1.69
CA GLN A 76 -2.31 -1.17 -1.21
C GLN A 76 -1.27 -1.32 -0.07
N ASN A 77 -0.21 -0.55 -0.13
CA ASN A 77 0.78 -0.47 0.94
C ASN A 77 0.49 0.76 1.83
N PRO A 78 0.03 0.56 3.09
CA PRO A 78 0.23 -0.64 3.93
C PRO A 78 -0.99 -1.57 4.09
N THR A 79 -2.18 -1.17 3.67
CA THR A 79 -3.45 -1.74 4.14
C THR A 79 -3.81 -3.09 3.50
N GLY A 80 -3.21 -3.44 2.36
CA GLY A 80 -3.61 -4.59 1.56
C GLY A 80 -4.94 -4.41 0.82
N ALA A 81 -5.59 -3.26 0.96
CA ALA A 81 -6.84 -2.94 0.29
C ALA A 81 -6.71 -2.96 -1.24
N THR A 82 -7.78 -3.29 -1.93
CA THR A 82 -7.83 -3.29 -3.39
C THR A 82 -9.11 -2.63 -3.86
N GLN A 83 -8.98 -1.61 -4.69
CA GLN A 83 -10.12 -0.88 -5.24
C GLN A 83 -10.86 -1.74 -6.26
N SER A 84 -12.19 -1.86 -6.09
CA SER A 84 -13.07 -2.50 -7.07
C SER A 84 -13.09 -1.73 -8.41
N ALA A 85 -13.61 -2.35 -9.45
CA ALA A 85 -13.80 -1.70 -10.75
C ALA A 85 -14.72 -0.48 -10.63
N GLU A 86 -15.78 -0.59 -9.85
CA GLU A 86 -16.73 0.49 -9.57
C GLU A 86 -16.05 1.66 -8.86
N ARG A 87 -15.22 1.36 -7.85
CA ARG A 87 -14.46 2.37 -7.11
C ARG A 87 -13.49 3.11 -8.03
N ARG A 88 -12.76 2.40 -8.88
CA ARG A 88 -11.82 3.01 -9.84
C ARG A 88 -12.53 3.91 -10.84
N ASN A 89 -13.69 3.49 -11.38
CA ASN A 89 -14.48 4.32 -12.27
C ASN A 89 -14.96 5.60 -11.57
N ALA A 90 -15.49 5.51 -10.36
CA ALA A 90 -15.93 6.68 -9.59
C ALA A 90 -14.78 7.68 -9.32
N ILE A 91 -13.61 7.19 -8.92
CA ILE A 91 -12.44 8.05 -8.69
C ILE A 91 -11.95 8.66 -10.00
N TYR A 92 -11.96 7.89 -11.11
CA TYR A 92 -11.57 8.42 -12.42
C TYR A 92 -12.52 9.52 -12.91
N ASP A 93 -13.83 9.36 -12.71
CA ASP A 93 -14.82 10.39 -13.08
C ASP A 93 -14.62 11.68 -12.24
N ILE A 94 -14.28 11.57 -10.96
CA ILE A 94 -13.89 12.71 -10.12
C ILE A 94 -12.62 13.36 -10.65
N ALA A 95 -11.64 12.58 -11.09
CA ALA A 95 -10.40 13.10 -11.67
C ALA A 95 -10.66 13.87 -12.98
N GLU A 96 -11.62 13.42 -13.80
CA GLU A 96 -12.08 14.17 -14.98
C GLU A 96 -12.76 15.49 -14.58
N GLU A 97 -13.68 15.45 -13.63
CA GLU A 97 -14.42 16.63 -13.16
C GLU A 97 -13.50 17.72 -12.62
N HIS A 98 -12.47 17.31 -11.86
CA HIS A 98 -11.58 18.24 -11.15
C HIS A 98 -10.22 18.46 -11.83
N ASP A 99 -10.03 17.98 -13.05
CA ASP A 99 -8.78 18.08 -13.82
C ASP A 99 -7.55 17.55 -13.05
N LEU A 100 -7.70 16.37 -12.43
CA LEU A 100 -6.60 15.70 -11.75
C LEU A 100 -5.78 14.85 -12.72
N VAL A 101 -4.48 14.82 -12.52
CA VAL A 101 -3.57 13.79 -13.02
C VAL A 101 -3.52 12.66 -12.00
N ILE A 102 -3.68 11.41 -12.44
CA ILE A 102 -3.58 10.23 -11.59
C ILE A 102 -2.20 9.59 -11.76
N ILE A 103 -1.44 9.49 -10.68
CA ILE A 103 -0.24 8.66 -10.59
C ILE A 103 -0.68 7.32 -10.00
N GLU A 104 -0.86 6.33 -10.87
CA GLU A 104 -1.21 4.95 -10.54
C GLU A 104 0.07 4.18 -10.24
N ASP A 105 0.42 3.99 -8.97
CA ASP A 105 1.57 3.19 -8.53
C ASP A 105 1.10 1.76 -8.22
N ASP A 106 1.30 0.84 -9.16
CA ASP A 106 0.65 -0.47 -9.11
C ASP A 106 1.62 -1.67 -9.20
N PRO A 107 2.64 -1.74 -8.32
CA PRO A 107 3.63 -2.80 -8.32
C PRO A 107 3.09 -4.18 -7.89
N TYR A 108 1.89 -4.22 -7.32
CA TYR A 108 1.26 -5.43 -6.77
C TYR A 108 0.18 -6.02 -7.67
N TYR A 109 -0.13 -5.40 -8.80
CA TYR A 109 -1.20 -5.79 -9.72
C TYR A 109 -1.17 -7.28 -10.11
N PHE A 110 0.01 -7.83 -10.30
CA PHE A 110 0.19 -9.23 -10.68
C PHE A 110 0.26 -10.21 -9.50
N LEU A 111 0.23 -9.75 -8.27
CA LEU A 111 0.23 -10.62 -7.09
C LEU A 111 -1.22 -10.96 -6.68
N ARG A 112 -1.88 -11.76 -7.50
CA ARG A 112 -3.32 -12.08 -7.42
C ARG A 112 -3.52 -13.34 -6.57
N MET A 113 -3.94 -13.20 -5.35
CA MET A 113 -4.18 -14.34 -4.45
C MET A 113 -5.63 -14.84 -4.49
N GLY A 114 -6.58 -13.97 -4.87
CA GLY A 114 -8.02 -14.25 -4.83
C GLY A 114 -8.58 -14.21 -3.41
N VAL A 115 -9.87 -14.45 -3.30
CA VAL A 115 -10.60 -14.43 -2.03
C VAL A 115 -10.04 -15.48 -1.07
N TYR A 116 -9.83 -15.08 0.19
CA TYR A 116 -9.42 -16.01 1.24
C TYR A 116 -10.58 -16.94 1.61
N GLN A 117 -10.29 -18.24 1.68
CA GLN A 117 -11.26 -19.27 2.06
C GLN A 117 -10.66 -20.11 3.19
N PRO A 118 -11.19 -20.00 4.42
CA PRO A 118 -10.66 -20.72 5.58
C PRO A 118 -10.73 -22.26 5.42
N ASP A 119 -11.72 -22.78 4.73
CA ASP A 119 -12.08 -24.21 4.74
C ASP A 119 -11.51 -25.03 3.57
N HIS A 120 -10.58 -24.54 2.80
CA HIS A 120 -9.84 -25.22 1.70
C HIS A 120 -10.65 -26.17 0.77
N GLU A 121 -11.94 -26.42 1.03
CA GLU A 121 -12.80 -27.35 0.29
C GLU A 121 -13.36 -26.75 -1.02
N THR A 122 -13.34 -25.44 -1.14
CA THR A 122 -13.83 -24.74 -2.34
C THR A 122 -12.64 -24.40 -3.23
N LEU A 123 -12.74 -24.71 -4.52
CA LEU A 123 -11.77 -24.29 -5.52
C LEU A 123 -11.57 -22.77 -5.40
N ALA A 124 -10.33 -22.33 -5.16
CA ALA A 124 -10.01 -20.91 -5.07
C ALA A 124 -10.54 -20.18 -6.30
N GLN A 125 -11.50 -19.28 -6.09
CA GLN A 125 -11.95 -18.42 -7.17
C GLN A 125 -10.76 -17.58 -7.63
N ALA A 126 -10.49 -17.59 -8.93
CA ALA A 126 -9.49 -16.71 -9.52
C ALA A 126 -9.85 -15.27 -9.16
N ALA A 127 -8.85 -14.48 -8.76
CA ALA A 127 -9.06 -13.07 -8.52
C ALA A 127 -9.66 -12.41 -9.78
N THR A 128 -10.69 -11.61 -9.60
CA THR A 128 -11.33 -10.87 -10.70
C THR A 128 -10.27 -9.99 -11.39
N GLU A 129 -10.26 -9.97 -12.71
CA GLU A 129 -9.40 -9.05 -13.43
C GLU A 129 -9.92 -7.62 -13.25
N LEU A 130 -9.09 -6.77 -12.67
CA LEU A 130 -9.43 -5.38 -12.40
C LEU A 130 -8.92 -4.47 -13.51
N PRO A 131 -9.70 -3.50 -13.98
CA PRO A 131 -9.20 -2.49 -14.90
C PRO A 131 -8.15 -1.62 -14.19
N SER A 132 -7.02 -1.32 -14.83
CA SER A 132 -6.13 -0.26 -14.35
C SER A 132 -6.74 1.11 -14.62
N TYR A 133 -6.32 2.15 -13.89
CA TYR A 133 -6.70 3.53 -14.25
C TYR A 133 -6.26 3.88 -15.67
N LEU A 134 -5.09 3.38 -16.07
CA LEU A 134 -4.62 3.55 -17.44
C LEU A 134 -5.58 2.97 -18.48
N SER A 135 -6.22 1.83 -18.21
CA SER A 135 -7.21 1.25 -19.10
C SER A 135 -8.54 2.02 -19.14
N LEU A 136 -8.83 2.81 -18.12
CA LEU A 136 -10.00 3.70 -18.02
C LEU A 136 -9.72 5.08 -18.63
N ASP A 137 -8.47 5.39 -18.95
CA ASP A 137 -8.03 6.73 -19.32
C ASP A 137 -8.58 7.20 -20.67
N ARG A 138 -9.43 8.22 -20.65
CA ARG A 138 -10.10 8.80 -21.83
C ARG A 138 -9.44 10.09 -22.30
N SER A 139 -8.65 10.74 -21.45
CA SER A 139 -8.14 12.10 -21.68
C SER A 139 -6.62 12.21 -21.56
N GLY A 140 -5.91 11.10 -21.31
CA GLY A 140 -4.46 11.08 -21.22
C GLY A 140 -3.92 11.64 -19.90
N ARG A 141 -4.68 11.51 -18.80
CA ARG A 141 -4.35 12.01 -17.45
C ARG A 141 -3.74 10.97 -16.52
N VAL A 142 -3.62 9.71 -16.94
CA VAL A 142 -3.07 8.64 -16.11
C VAL A 142 -1.61 8.38 -16.40
N ILE A 143 -0.82 8.26 -15.34
CA ILE A 143 0.57 7.84 -15.37
C ILE A 143 0.67 6.57 -14.56
N ARG A 144 0.81 5.43 -15.23
CA ARG A 144 0.99 4.15 -14.58
C ARG A 144 2.47 3.85 -14.36
N LEU A 145 2.81 3.49 -13.12
CA LEU A 145 4.14 3.10 -12.69
C LEU A 145 4.14 1.61 -12.34
N ASP A 146 5.00 0.87 -13.00
CA ASP A 146 5.19 -0.57 -12.77
C ASP A 146 6.64 -0.87 -12.37
N SER A 147 6.85 -1.98 -11.68
CA SER A 147 8.16 -2.34 -11.16
C SER A 147 8.43 -3.83 -11.29
N THR A 148 9.65 -4.20 -11.68
CA THR A 148 10.14 -5.59 -11.63
C THR A 148 10.40 -6.07 -10.21
N ALA A 149 10.48 -5.17 -9.24
CA ALA A 149 10.94 -5.46 -7.88
C ALA A 149 10.05 -6.44 -7.11
N LYS A 150 8.76 -6.52 -7.44
CA LYS A 150 7.78 -7.37 -6.74
C LYS A 150 7.42 -8.63 -7.51
N ILE A 151 7.63 -8.63 -8.82
CA ILE A 151 7.26 -9.72 -9.72
C ILE A 151 8.46 -10.53 -10.24
N LEU A 152 9.68 -9.99 -10.15
CA LEU A 152 10.91 -10.67 -10.55
C LEU A 152 11.96 -10.61 -9.42
N ALA A 153 12.72 -9.50 -9.36
CA ALA A 153 13.74 -9.34 -8.33
C ALA A 153 13.97 -7.86 -8.01
N PRO A 154 14.01 -7.48 -6.72
CA PRO A 154 14.22 -6.09 -6.31
C PRO A 154 15.61 -5.56 -6.69
N GLY A 155 16.61 -6.42 -6.79
CA GLY A 155 17.99 -6.06 -7.17
C GLY A 155 18.15 -5.59 -8.61
N LEU A 156 17.23 -5.88 -9.51
CA LEU A 156 17.26 -5.43 -10.90
C LEU A 156 17.13 -3.91 -11.04
N ARG A 157 16.54 -3.24 -10.05
CA ARG A 157 16.33 -1.78 -10.05
C ARG A 157 15.73 -1.24 -11.35
N ALA A 158 14.78 -1.97 -11.91
CA ALA A 158 14.09 -1.65 -13.16
C ALA A 158 12.57 -1.52 -12.93
N GLY A 159 11.99 -0.63 -13.69
CA GLY A 159 10.55 -0.39 -13.76
C GLY A 159 10.26 0.38 -15.04
N TRP A 160 8.99 0.60 -15.32
CA TRP A 160 8.58 1.36 -16.49
C TRP A 160 7.41 2.27 -16.18
N VAL A 161 7.26 3.26 -17.03
CA VAL A 161 6.16 4.24 -16.98
C VAL A 161 5.35 4.09 -18.25
N THR A 162 4.04 4.03 -18.10
CA THR A 162 3.09 4.02 -19.21
C THR A 162 2.14 5.22 -19.07
N ALA A 163 2.13 6.08 -20.07
CA ALA A 163 1.29 7.29 -20.09
C ALA A 163 1.13 7.78 -21.54
N ASN A 164 0.42 8.88 -21.75
CA ASN A 164 0.38 9.49 -23.07
C ASN A 164 1.78 9.98 -23.54
N ALA A 165 1.97 10.10 -24.86
CA ALA A 165 3.27 10.41 -25.46
C ALA A 165 3.91 11.71 -24.93
N GLN A 166 3.12 12.75 -24.70
CA GLN A 166 3.62 14.04 -24.21
C GLN A 166 4.19 13.94 -22.80
N ILE A 167 3.58 13.11 -21.94
CA ILE A 167 4.09 12.83 -20.59
C ILE A 167 5.39 12.03 -20.69
N ILE A 168 5.41 10.99 -21.53
CA ILE A 168 6.61 10.16 -21.72
C ILE A 168 7.80 10.97 -22.24
N GLU A 169 7.59 11.91 -23.16
CA GLU A 169 8.62 12.82 -23.63
C GLU A 169 9.25 13.64 -22.48
N LYS A 170 8.45 14.07 -21.50
CA LYS A 170 8.97 14.77 -20.31
C LYS A 170 9.80 13.84 -19.40
N PHE A 171 9.36 12.59 -19.23
CA PHE A 171 10.13 11.59 -18.49
C PHE A 171 11.48 11.32 -19.16
N ILE A 172 11.50 11.13 -20.47
CA ILE A 172 12.74 10.89 -21.24
C ILE A 172 13.67 12.09 -21.09
N ALA A 173 13.19 13.31 -21.36
CA ALA A 173 14.01 14.52 -21.25
C ALA A 173 14.60 14.73 -19.85
N TYR A 174 13.86 14.40 -18.79
CA TYR A 174 14.37 14.45 -17.42
C TYR A 174 15.43 13.38 -17.16
N GLN A 175 15.17 12.15 -17.60
CA GLN A 175 16.09 11.03 -17.39
C GLN A 175 17.41 11.22 -18.14
N GLU A 176 17.41 11.76 -19.34
CA GLU A 176 18.63 12.04 -20.10
C GLU A 176 19.61 12.94 -19.35
N LEU A 177 19.11 13.82 -18.47
CA LEU A 177 19.90 14.76 -17.67
C LEU A 177 20.26 14.20 -16.28
N THR A 178 19.68 13.08 -15.86
CA THR A 178 19.82 12.56 -14.48
C THR A 178 20.37 11.13 -14.48
N THR A 179 19.49 10.15 -14.47
CA THR A 179 19.85 8.72 -14.33
C THR A 179 20.22 8.06 -15.65
N VAL A 180 19.95 8.70 -16.77
CA VAL A 180 20.15 8.26 -18.16
C VAL A 180 19.31 7.03 -18.49
N ALA A 181 19.64 5.85 -17.92
CA ALA A 181 18.95 4.60 -18.18
C ALA A 181 19.09 3.62 -17.00
N VAL A 182 18.28 2.58 -17.03
CA VAL A 182 18.47 1.40 -16.19
C VAL A 182 19.82 0.75 -16.54
N SER A 183 20.49 0.18 -15.52
CA SER A 183 21.79 -0.53 -15.71
C SER A 183 21.74 -1.51 -16.89
N GLY A 184 22.72 -1.45 -17.78
CA GLY A 184 22.83 -2.35 -18.94
C GLY A 184 22.79 -3.83 -18.57
N PRO A 185 23.53 -4.31 -17.55
CA PRO A 185 23.40 -5.68 -17.04
C PRO A 185 21.97 -6.06 -16.64
N SER A 186 21.24 -5.17 -15.95
CA SER A 186 19.83 -5.42 -15.59
C SER A 186 18.94 -5.54 -16.82
N GLN A 187 19.12 -4.67 -17.83
CA GLN A 187 18.38 -4.76 -19.09
C GLN A 187 18.69 -6.07 -19.83
N LEU A 188 19.97 -6.48 -19.89
CA LEU A 188 20.36 -7.73 -20.53
C LEU A 188 19.76 -8.94 -19.81
N MET A 189 19.80 -8.96 -18.46
CA MET A 189 19.16 -10.02 -17.66
C MET A 189 17.66 -10.11 -17.94
N LEU A 190 16.96 -8.98 -17.95
CA LEU A 190 15.53 -8.92 -18.23
C LEU A 190 15.22 -9.41 -19.65
N TRP A 191 15.95 -8.93 -20.63
CA TRP A 191 15.78 -9.36 -22.03
C TRP A 191 16.02 -10.86 -22.19
N THR A 192 17.12 -11.38 -21.63
CA THR A 192 17.44 -12.82 -21.70
C THR A 192 16.35 -13.66 -21.04
N LEU A 193 15.84 -13.22 -19.87
CA LEU A 193 14.82 -13.93 -19.14
C LEU A 193 13.47 -13.90 -19.87
N LEU A 194 13.02 -12.71 -20.26
CA LEU A 194 11.68 -12.50 -20.81
C LEU A 194 11.57 -12.92 -22.28
N GLU A 195 12.58 -12.65 -23.11
CA GLU A 195 12.54 -12.93 -24.54
C GLU A 195 13.16 -14.28 -24.92
N GLN A 196 14.33 -14.61 -24.34
CA GLN A 196 15.05 -15.81 -24.77
C GLN A 196 14.68 -17.06 -23.99
N THR A 197 14.35 -16.92 -22.69
CA THR A 197 14.12 -18.08 -21.80
C THR A 197 12.63 -18.39 -21.65
N TRP A 198 11.81 -17.40 -21.32
CA TRP A 198 10.41 -17.59 -20.98
C TRP A 198 9.43 -17.29 -22.11
N GLY A 199 9.68 -16.23 -22.86
CA GLY A 199 8.66 -15.66 -23.75
C GLY A 199 7.42 -15.19 -22.96
N HIS A 200 6.40 -14.77 -23.68
CA HIS A 200 5.16 -14.31 -23.06
C HIS A 200 4.47 -15.39 -22.22
N GLN A 201 4.41 -16.62 -22.72
CA GLN A 201 3.73 -17.73 -22.04
C GLN A 201 4.48 -18.17 -20.77
N GLY A 202 5.79 -18.24 -20.82
CA GLY A 202 6.60 -18.57 -19.65
C GLY A 202 6.51 -17.49 -18.57
N PHE A 203 6.45 -16.22 -18.96
CA PHE A 203 6.23 -15.13 -18.01
C PHE A 203 4.85 -15.19 -17.38
N ALA A 204 3.78 -15.47 -18.14
CA ALA A 204 2.45 -15.69 -17.59
C ALA A 204 2.44 -16.85 -16.58
N SER A 205 3.04 -17.99 -16.93
CA SER A 205 3.18 -19.14 -16.03
C SER A 205 3.95 -18.81 -14.75
N TRP A 206 4.98 -17.96 -14.85
CA TRP A 206 5.71 -17.46 -13.68
C TRP A 206 4.83 -16.60 -12.77
N LEU A 207 4.02 -15.69 -13.32
CA LEU A 207 3.09 -14.86 -12.55
C LEU A 207 2.03 -15.71 -11.82
N ASP A 208 1.51 -16.76 -12.46
CA ASP A 208 0.59 -17.71 -11.84
C ASP A 208 1.25 -18.47 -10.69
N HIS A 209 2.48 -18.96 -10.90
CA HIS A 209 3.27 -19.61 -9.86
C HIS A 209 3.51 -18.66 -8.67
N LEU A 210 3.94 -17.43 -8.94
CA LEU A 210 4.18 -16.41 -7.92
C LEU A 210 2.91 -16.12 -7.11
N SER A 211 1.78 -15.93 -7.78
CA SER A 211 0.48 -15.71 -7.16
C SER A 211 0.07 -16.88 -6.26
N SER A 212 0.30 -18.13 -6.69
CA SER A 212 0.06 -19.32 -5.87
C SER A 212 0.93 -19.35 -4.63
N CYS A 213 2.23 -19.03 -4.75
CA CYS A 213 3.14 -18.95 -3.61
C CYS A 213 2.68 -17.88 -2.59
N TYR A 214 2.31 -16.69 -3.07
CA TYR A 214 1.81 -15.62 -2.19
C TYR A 214 0.49 -15.98 -1.52
N ARG A 215 -0.43 -16.64 -2.23
CA ARG A 215 -1.68 -17.16 -1.67
C ARG A 215 -1.41 -18.11 -0.50
N SER A 216 -0.56 -19.12 -0.69
CA SER A 216 -0.21 -20.07 0.36
C SER A 216 0.36 -19.38 1.60
N ARG A 217 1.24 -18.39 1.41
CA ARG A 217 1.85 -17.64 2.51
C ARG A 217 0.84 -16.76 3.24
N ARG A 218 -0.06 -16.08 2.50
CA ARG A 218 -1.18 -15.31 3.06
C ARG A 218 -2.07 -16.21 3.91
N ASP A 219 -2.46 -17.36 3.39
CA ASP A 219 -3.39 -18.26 4.06
C ASP A 219 -2.80 -18.80 5.37
N ILE A 220 -1.50 -19.14 5.39
CA ILE A 220 -0.78 -19.52 6.61
C ILE A 220 -0.76 -18.35 7.62
N LEU A 221 -0.45 -17.14 7.17
CA LEU A 221 -0.45 -15.97 8.05
C LEU A 221 -1.84 -15.70 8.65
N LEU A 222 -2.90 -15.77 7.83
CA LEU A 222 -4.27 -15.54 8.30
C LEU A 222 -4.73 -16.59 9.30
N GLN A 223 -4.45 -17.87 9.05
CA GLN A 223 -4.71 -18.95 9.99
C GLN A 223 -3.95 -18.79 11.31
N ALA A 224 -2.72 -18.26 11.24
CA ALA A 224 -1.97 -17.93 12.46
C ALA A 224 -2.58 -16.73 13.20
N CYS A 225 -3.07 -15.70 12.48
CA CYS A 225 -3.79 -14.60 13.09
C CYS A 225 -5.06 -15.09 13.81
N ASP A 226 -5.84 -15.95 13.17
CA ASP A 226 -7.05 -16.54 13.77
C ASP A 226 -6.76 -17.35 15.03
N ARG A 227 -5.60 -18.01 15.11
CA ARG A 227 -5.22 -18.82 16.28
C ARG A 227 -4.59 -18.03 17.42
N HIS A 228 -3.82 -17.00 17.11
CA HIS A 228 -2.91 -16.38 18.08
C HIS A 228 -3.23 -14.92 18.43
N LEU A 229 -3.98 -14.19 17.58
CA LEU A 229 -4.36 -12.81 17.91
C LEU A 229 -5.66 -12.77 18.72
N PRO A 230 -5.80 -11.87 19.71
CA PRO A 230 -7.03 -11.71 20.48
C PRO A 230 -8.11 -11.05 19.61
N HIS A 231 -9.11 -11.83 19.15
CA HIS A 231 -10.18 -11.36 18.25
C HIS A 231 -11.02 -10.21 18.83
N GLU A 232 -11.12 -10.12 20.14
CA GLU A 232 -11.82 -9.02 20.80
C GLU A 232 -11.10 -7.67 20.67
N LEU A 233 -9.80 -7.70 20.36
CA LEU A 233 -8.97 -6.51 20.17
C LEU A 233 -8.59 -6.27 18.73
N CYS A 234 -8.32 -7.33 17.98
CA CYS A 234 -7.72 -7.26 16.66
C CYS A 234 -8.76 -7.40 15.56
N GLY A 235 -8.68 -6.53 14.55
CA GLY A 235 -9.45 -6.64 13.32
C GLY A 235 -8.55 -6.54 12.10
N TRP A 236 -8.87 -7.29 11.05
CA TRP A 236 -8.20 -7.24 9.75
C TRP A 236 -9.12 -7.63 8.62
N VAL A 237 -8.76 -7.22 7.41
CA VAL A 237 -9.41 -7.65 6.18
C VAL A 237 -8.43 -8.53 5.41
N PRO A 238 -8.79 -9.76 5.03
CA PRO A 238 -7.93 -10.62 4.22
C PRO A 238 -7.61 -9.98 2.87
N PRO A 239 -6.32 -9.79 2.51
CA PRO A 239 -5.96 -9.19 1.24
C PRO A 239 -6.14 -10.19 0.09
N GLU A 240 -6.70 -9.74 -1.03
CA GLU A 240 -6.82 -10.53 -2.26
C GLU A 240 -5.63 -10.35 -3.20
N TYR A 241 -4.86 -9.28 -3.00
CA TYR A 241 -3.69 -8.91 -3.78
C TYR A 241 -2.53 -8.46 -2.88
N GLY A 242 -1.35 -8.39 -3.43
CA GLY A 242 -0.19 -7.78 -2.76
C GLY A 242 0.50 -8.69 -1.75
N MET A 243 1.01 -8.10 -0.69
CA MET A 243 1.89 -8.81 0.25
C MET A 243 1.77 -8.31 1.71
N PHE A 244 0.71 -7.55 2.01
CA PHE A 244 0.55 -6.92 3.32
C PHE A 244 -0.76 -7.31 3.97
N LEU A 245 -0.73 -7.39 5.30
CA LEU A 245 -1.89 -7.51 6.16
C LEU A 245 -1.87 -6.35 7.15
N TRP A 246 -3.00 -5.66 7.27
CA TRP A 246 -3.19 -4.52 8.16
C TRP A 246 -4.00 -4.92 9.37
N ILE A 247 -3.37 -4.86 10.54
CA ILE A 247 -4.00 -5.21 11.81
C ILE A 247 -4.39 -3.91 12.51
N CYS A 248 -5.70 -3.78 12.81
CA CYS A 248 -6.24 -2.67 13.60
C CYS A 248 -6.53 -3.16 15.02
N LEU A 249 -6.04 -2.44 16.02
CA LEU A 249 -6.32 -2.74 17.42
C LEU A 249 -7.41 -1.82 17.96
N ASN A 250 -8.37 -2.39 18.68
CA ASN A 250 -9.41 -1.62 19.36
C ASN A 250 -8.83 -0.95 20.61
N TRP A 251 -8.17 0.18 20.40
CA TRP A 251 -7.50 0.97 21.44
C TRP A 251 -8.46 1.44 22.55
N LYS A 252 -9.76 1.51 22.34
CA LYS A 252 -10.77 1.85 23.36
C LYS A 252 -10.84 0.82 24.49
N LYS A 253 -10.27 -0.38 24.26
CA LYS A 253 -10.14 -1.43 25.27
C LYS A 253 -8.80 -1.36 26.03
N HIS A 254 -7.95 -0.41 25.72
CA HIS A 254 -6.68 -0.24 26.44
C HIS A 254 -6.92 0.13 27.91
N PRO A 255 -6.21 -0.48 28.88
CA PRO A 255 -6.45 -0.24 30.33
C PRO A 255 -6.32 1.22 30.74
N SER A 256 -5.48 1.98 30.08
CA SER A 256 -5.27 3.40 30.36
C SER A 256 -6.24 4.33 29.62
N PHE A 257 -7.19 3.78 28.83
CA PHE A 257 -8.15 4.61 28.10
C PHE A 257 -9.23 5.16 29.03
N GLN A 258 -9.49 6.46 28.92
CA GLN A 258 -10.57 7.16 29.63
C GLN A 258 -11.46 7.86 28.61
N HIS A 259 -12.78 7.79 28.79
CA HIS A 259 -13.75 8.35 27.85
C HIS A 259 -13.66 9.87 27.64
N GLU A 260 -13.15 10.59 28.65
CA GLU A 260 -13.01 12.05 28.66
C GLU A 260 -11.60 12.53 28.28
N MET A 261 -10.77 11.66 27.71
CA MET A 261 -9.39 11.96 27.32
C MET A 261 -9.37 13.02 26.21
N GLU A 262 -8.53 14.05 26.37
CA GLU A 262 -8.27 15.04 25.32
C GLU A 262 -7.57 14.38 24.12
N ASN A 263 -7.71 14.99 22.93
CA ASN A 263 -7.12 14.45 21.70
C ASN A 263 -5.61 14.25 21.82
N VAL A 264 -4.91 15.22 22.41
CA VAL A 264 -3.43 15.16 22.57
C VAL A 264 -3.01 14.01 23.50
N GLU A 265 -3.74 13.81 24.61
CA GLU A 265 -3.47 12.71 25.54
C GLU A 265 -3.73 11.37 24.90
N ARG A 266 -4.81 11.24 24.12
CA ARG A 266 -5.13 10.03 23.36
C ARG A 266 -4.04 9.72 22.33
N GLU A 267 -3.60 10.71 21.56
CA GLU A 267 -2.55 10.54 20.55
C GLU A 267 -1.24 10.10 21.20
N THR A 268 -0.90 10.66 22.36
CA THR A 268 0.28 10.27 23.14
C THR A 268 0.17 8.82 23.62
N LEU A 269 -0.98 8.44 24.21
CA LEU A 269 -1.24 7.06 24.65
C LEU A 269 -1.06 6.07 23.47
N LEU A 270 -1.64 6.37 22.32
CA LEU A 270 -1.59 5.47 21.15
C LEU A 270 -0.16 5.35 20.59
N ALA A 271 0.59 6.44 20.57
CA ALA A 271 1.99 6.43 20.12
C ALA A 271 2.88 5.58 21.06
N GLU A 272 2.70 5.75 22.38
CA GLU A 272 3.42 4.98 23.40
C GLU A 272 3.02 3.50 23.37
N ALA A 273 1.72 3.19 23.27
CA ALA A 273 1.24 1.81 23.14
C ALA A 273 1.79 1.13 21.89
N ALA A 274 1.79 1.83 20.75
CA ALA A 274 2.40 1.32 19.53
C ALA A 274 3.90 1.02 19.69
N GLU A 275 4.62 1.87 20.43
CA GLU A 275 6.04 1.66 20.71
C GLU A 275 6.26 0.48 21.64
N ARG A 276 5.46 0.33 22.71
CA ARG A 276 5.59 -0.79 23.65
C ARG A 276 5.26 -2.13 22.97
N VAL A 277 4.17 -2.21 22.20
CA VAL A 277 3.84 -3.40 21.40
C VAL A 277 4.97 -3.74 20.42
N ASN A 278 5.52 -2.75 19.71
CA ASN A 278 6.61 -2.97 18.76
C ASN A 278 7.88 -3.45 19.46
N SER A 279 8.25 -2.85 20.61
CA SER A 279 9.43 -3.22 21.38
C SER A 279 9.31 -4.61 21.99
N SER A 280 8.13 -4.97 22.53
CA SER A 280 7.85 -6.32 23.01
C SER A 280 7.90 -7.34 21.88
N ALA A 281 7.29 -7.05 20.74
CA ALA A 281 7.36 -7.92 19.55
C ALA A 281 8.81 -8.18 19.10
N ILE A 282 9.64 -7.14 19.02
CA ILE A 282 11.07 -7.27 18.69
C ILE A 282 11.80 -8.14 19.73
N SER A 283 11.53 -7.94 21.02
CA SER A 283 12.12 -8.73 22.09
C SER A 283 11.74 -10.21 22.02
N ASN A 284 10.56 -10.50 21.45
CA ASN A 284 10.06 -11.86 21.16
C ASN A 284 10.47 -12.37 19.77
N GLY A 285 11.37 -11.67 19.06
CA GLY A 285 11.96 -12.11 17.81
C GLY A 285 11.18 -11.78 16.53
N VAL A 286 10.16 -10.92 16.61
CA VAL A 286 9.39 -10.49 15.43
C VAL A 286 9.43 -8.98 15.27
N GLN A 287 9.62 -8.52 14.03
CA GLN A 287 9.52 -7.11 13.67
C GLN A 287 8.22 -6.85 12.91
N VAL A 288 7.36 -6.01 13.48
CA VAL A 288 6.16 -5.48 12.83
C VAL A 288 6.37 -4.00 12.51
N THR A 289 5.54 -3.45 11.61
CA THR A 289 5.67 -2.03 11.24
C THR A 289 4.50 -1.24 11.81
N LYS A 290 4.81 -0.21 12.61
CA LYS A 290 3.79 0.68 13.19
C LYS A 290 3.02 1.43 12.11
N GLY A 291 1.70 1.54 12.25
CA GLY A 291 0.82 2.18 11.28
C GLY A 291 1.11 3.67 11.08
N ALA A 292 1.53 4.37 12.14
CA ALA A 292 1.86 5.79 12.08
C ALA A 292 2.95 6.14 11.04
N LEU A 293 3.82 5.19 10.68
CA LEU A 293 4.85 5.40 9.65
C LEU A 293 4.26 5.59 8.24
N PHE A 294 3.02 5.19 8.04
CA PHE A 294 2.33 5.28 6.75
C PHE A 294 1.35 6.45 6.68
N ALA A 295 1.08 7.13 7.80
CA ALA A 295 0.20 8.29 7.80
C ALA A 295 0.80 9.42 6.95
N CYS A 296 0.04 9.94 5.99
CA CYS A 296 0.57 10.89 5.03
C CYS A 296 0.92 12.25 5.64
N ASP A 297 0.28 12.62 6.75
CA ASP A 297 0.57 13.82 7.53
C ASP A 297 1.58 13.61 8.65
N GLN A 298 2.07 12.36 8.79
CA GLN A 298 3.00 11.92 9.83
C GLN A 298 2.53 12.21 11.27
N LYS A 299 1.21 12.46 11.45
CA LYS A 299 0.63 12.68 12.75
C LYS A 299 0.03 11.40 13.31
N PRO A 300 0.00 11.25 14.64
CA PRO A 300 -0.84 10.24 15.27
C PRO A 300 -2.30 10.52 14.85
N ASN A 301 -2.94 9.54 14.23
CA ASN A 301 -4.25 9.71 13.63
C ASN A 301 -5.39 9.12 14.45
N GLY A 302 -5.14 8.91 15.75
CA GLY A 302 -6.12 8.37 16.67
C GLY A 302 -6.42 6.88 16.48
N GLU A 303 -5.52 6.15 15.80
CA GLU A 303 -5.65 4.73 15.52
C GLU A 303 -4.40 3.95 15.96
N LEU A 304 -4.59 2.71 16.41
CA LEU A 304 -3.52 1.80 16.76
C LEU A 304 -3.46 0.65 15.77
N GLN A 305 -2.48 0.71 14.86
CA GLN A 305 -2.44 -0.17 13.70
C GLN A 305 -1.02 -0.65 13.44
N PHE A 306 -0.93 -1.85 12.85
CA PHE A 306 0.34 -2.47 12.48
C PHE A 306 0.25 -3.13 11.11
N ARG A 307 1.31 -3.00 10.32
CA ARG A 307 1.46 -3.73 9.06
C ARG A 307 2.31 -4.98 9.27
N LEU A 308 1.76 -6.11 8.86
CA LEU A 308 2.49 -7.36 8.69
C LEU A 308 2.77 -7.60 7.20
N THR A 309 3.80 -8.38 6.90
CA THR A 309 4.07 -8.86 5.54
C THR A 309 4.32 -10.35 5.56
N PHE A 310 3.72 -11.05 4.61
CA PHE A 310 3.95 -12.47 4.41
C PHE A 310 5.00 -12.76 3.31
N ALA A 311 5.65 -11.72 2.79
CA ALA A 311 6.61 -11.85 1.69
C ALA A 311 8.02 -12.29 2.11
N ALA A 312 8.50 -11.87 3.28
CA ALA A 312 9.93 -11.91 3.62
C ALA A 312 10.34 -13.11 4.48
N ALA A 313 9.59 -13.42 5.55
CA ALA A 313 9.94 -14.49 6.49
C ALA A 313 9.88 -15.89 5.84
N ALA A 314 10.63 -16.85 6.32
CA ALA A 314 10.43 -18.26 5.94
C ALA A 314 9.03 -18.71 6.33
N VAL A 315 8.43 -19.62 5.53
CA VAL A 315 7.03 -20.06 5.74
C VAL A 315 6.86 -20.66 7.14
N GLU A 316 7.83 -21.43 7.58
CA GLU A 316 7.88 -22.11 8.86
C GLU A 316 7.92 -21.14 10.06
N GLN A 317 8.32 -19.89 9.82
CA GLN A 317 8.43 -18.85 10.84
C GLN A 317 7.18 -17.96 10.94
N LEU A 318 6.26 -18.01 9.98
CA LEU A 318 5.12 -17.11 9.93
C LEU A 318 4.21 -17.29 11.15
N GLU A 319 3.93 -18.53 11.56
CA GLU A 319 3.07 -18.80 12.71
C GLU A 319 3.70 -18.33 14.02
N GLU A 320 4.99 -18.63 14.26
CA GLU A 320 5.70 -18.18 15.46
C GLU A 320 5.81 -16.64 15.51
N ALA A 321 5.97 -15.99 14.37
CA ALA A 321 5.99 -14.53 14.28
C ALA A 321 4.64 -13.93 14.71
N VAL A 322 3.52 -14.48 14.26
CA VAL A 322 2.18 -14.02 14.66
C VAL A 322 1.92 -14.30 16.13
N LYS A 323 2.34 -15.45 16.63
CA LYS A 323 2.24 -15.82 18.06
C LYS A 323 3.01 -14.83 18.94
N ALA A 324 4.25 -14.50 18.58
CA ALA A 324 5.06 -13.50 19.28
C ALA A 324 4.42 -12.10 19.27
N PHE A 325 3.82 -11.70 18.14
CA PHE A 325 3.06 -10.46 18.05
C PHE A 325 1.80 -10.48 18.91
N GLY A 326 1.09 -11.62 18.96
CA GLY A 326 -0.08 -11.82 19.83
C GLY A 326 0.27 -11.72 21.32
N VAL A 327 1.43 -12.22 21.74
CA VAL A 327 1.95 -12.04 23.13
C VAL A 327 2.16 -10.55 23.42
N ALA A 328 2.84 -9.82 22.52
CA ALA A 328 3.10 -8.39 22.70
C ALA A 328 1.80 -7.57 22.84
N ILE A 329 0.75 -7.92 22.09
CA ILE A 329 -0.57 -7.27 22.19
C ILE A 329 -1.22 -7.58 23.54
N ARG A 330 -1.20 -8.85 23.98
CA ARG A 330 -1.79 -9.23 25.29
C ARG A 330 -1.11 -8.56 26.46
N GLU A 331 0.22 -8.48 26.44
CA GLU A 331 1.00 -7.75 27.46
C GLU A 331 0.57 -6.28 27.55
N GLU A 332 0.47 -5.58 26.43
CA GLU A 332 0.09 -4.16 26.42
C GLU A 332 -1.34 -3.93 26.89
N PHE A 333 -2.25 -4.81 26.55
CA PHE A 333 -3.67 -4.70 26.93
C PHE A 333 -4.01 -5.42 28.24
N ALA A 334 -3.02 -5.89 28.98
CA ALA A 334 -3.17 -6.61 30.25
C ALA A 334 -4.16 -7.80 30.17
N LEU A 335 -4.11 -8.56 29.06
CA LEU A 335 -4.88 -9.78 28.88
C LEU A 335 -4.07 -11.01 29.34
N ASP A 336 -4.78 -12.06 29.75
CA ASP A 336 -4.13 -13.33 30.09
C ASP A 336 -3.35 -13.88 28.88
N LEU A 337 -2.15 -14.38 29.15
CA LEU A 337 -1.33 -15.08 28.16
C LEU A 337 -1.96 -16.48 27.93
N ALA A 338 -2.49 -16.70 26.74
CA ALA A 338 -3.11 -17.97 26.34
C ALA A 338 -2.07 -19.02 25.94
#